data_6206120a426f7770ef2cbce10eba8ba5
#
_entry.id   6206120a426f7770ef2cbce10eba8ba5
#
_cell.length_a   1.000
_cell.length_b   1.000
_cell.length_c   1.000
_cell.angle_alpha   90.00
_cell.angle_beta   90.00
_cell.angle_gamma   90.00
#
_symmetry.space_group_name_H-M   'P 1'
#
loop_
_entity.id
_entity.type
_entity.pdbx_description
1 polymer ?
#
loop_
_entity_poly.entity_id
_entity_poly.type
_entity_poly.pdbx_seq_one_letter_code
_entity_poly.pdbx_strand_id
1 'polypeptide(L)'
;MRASVALALACLSVPICAQPAAPPVQAATSLESMSVEPGEGRAVALKLADDLISGFVFRDQAEAYAAMLKKNAAAGRYDSGTRGELARRMTDDLMAVHKDGHLHVMVAEPDDAGPGGGGDIARKFPPLVQSAKTIAPGIGYIRFSAFLGQDQEMAVVRKWLAENRDAKTLIFDLRNHHGGGLDEQDAIFSYLYAEKTPLVKMAISKDVYDQGGSPLEGGPTLVFASEGDKMVATHSALPGPDTPLRKANIYLLISNRTASAAEHFALALKSTGRATLIGEATAGANHFGGGRPLNDHFGVWLPVGRTYDIKTGKDWEGDGIAPDIEADPKQALVIALEKAGLSHDEAVRLDAGEVPAEPVHSDKTRAR
;
A
#
# COMPACT_ATOMS: atom_id res chain seq x y z
N MET A 1 -17.39 -86.69 2.11
CA MET A 1 -16.21 -86.49 1.26
C MET A 1 -16.27 -85.05 0.66
N ARG A 2 -15.52 -84.15 1.21
CA ARG A 2 -15.40 -82.80 0.71
C ARG A 2 -13.97 -82.62 0.25
N ALA A 3 -13.79 -82.39 -1.04
CA ALA A 3 -12.47 -82.07 -1.63
C ALA A 3 -12.21 -80.60 -1.55
N SER A 4 -11.11 -80.25 -0.89
CA SER A 4 -10.58 -78.90 -0.84
C SER A 4 -9.64 -78.65 -2.02
N VAL A 5 -9.95 -77.66 -2.86
CA VAL A 5 -9.05 -77.24 -3.94
C VAL A 5 -8.24 -76.07 -3.38
N ALA A 6 -6.93 -76.21 -3.32
CA ALA A 6 -5.99 -75.13 -2.99
C ALA A 6 -5.64 -74.34 -4.25
N LEU A 7 -5.91 -73.06 -4.21
CA LEU A 7 -5.54 -72.10 -5.29
C LEU A 7 -4.16 -71.49 -4.96
N ALA A 8 -3.17 -71.78 -5.76
CA ALA A 8 -1.83 -71.20 -5.63
C ALA A 8 -1.81 -69.81 -6.29
N LEU A 9 -1.51 -68.78 -5.50
CA LEU A 9 -1.32 -67.41 -6.00
C LEU A 9 0.16 -67.25 -6.43
N ALA A 10 0.41 -67.13 -7.72
CA ALA A 10 1.73 -66.78 -8.25
C ALA A 10 1.94 -65.29 -8.19
N CYS A 11 2.85 -64.80 -7.34
CA CYS A 11 3.32 -63.41 -7.32
C CYS A 11 4.24 -63.13 -8.52
N LEU A 12 3.73 -62.41 -9.49
CA LEU A 12 4.53 -61.82 -10.56
C LEU A 12 5.18 -60.50 -10.03
N SER A 13 6.47 -60.56 -9.75
CA SER A 13 7.29 -59.38 -9.46
C SER A 13 7.56 -58.60 -10.74
N VAL A 14 6.94 -57.41 -10.89
CA VAL A 14 7.25 -56.44 -11.95
C VAL A 14 8.49 -55.67 -11.53
N PRO A 15 9.54 -55.57 -12.35
CA PRO A 15 10.69 -54.71 -12.03
C PRO A 15 10.28 -53.24 -12.07
N ILE A 16 10.50 -52.52 -10.97
CA ILE A 16 10.37 -51.08 -10.90
C ILE A 16 11.51 -50.47 -11.75
N CYS A 17 11.19 -49.98 -12.95
CA CYS A 17 12.10 -49.14 -13.69
C CYS A 17 12.32 -47.84 -12.91
N ALA A 18 13.55 -47.62 -12.42
CA ALA A 18 13.94 -46.36 -11.82
C ALA A 18 13.86 -45.26 -12.91
N GLN A 19 12.95 -44.29 -12.70
CA GLN A 19 12.95 -43.11 -13.53
C GLN A 19 14.26 -42.33 -13.34
N PRO A 20 14.88 -41.84 -14.41
CA PRO A 20 16.06 -40.99 -14.26
C PRO A 20 15.67 -39.74 -13.50
N ALA A 21 16.49 -39.36 -12.50
CA ALA A 21 16.31 -38.13 -11.75
C ALA A 21 16.25 -36.94 -12.71
N ALA A 22 15.22 -36.11 -12.58
CA ALA A 22 15.13 -34.87 -13.34
C ALA A 22 16.41 -34.04 -13.11
N PRO A 23 16.96 -33.42 -14.15
CA PRO A 23 18.12 -32.56 -13.97
C PRO A 23 17.77 -31.45 -12.97
N PRO A 24 18.75 -31.00 -12.14
CA PRO A 24 18.50 -29.91 -11.20
C PRO A 24 17.99 -28.70 -11.99
N VAL A 25 16.82 -28.18 -11.60
CA VAL A 25 16.33 -26.91 -12.12
C VAL A 25 17.39 -25.89 -11.72
N GLN A 26 18.13 -25.37 -12.69
CA GLN A 26 19.02 -24.23 -12.46
C GLN A 26 18.14 -23.08 -11.97
N ALA A 27 18.37 -22.64 -10.72
CA ALA A 27 17.74 -21.44 -10.20
C ALA A 27 18.02 -20.30 -11.16
N ALA A 28 16.98 -19.73 -11.75
CA ALA A 28 17.14 -18.57 -12.61
C ALA A 28 17.86 -17.48 -11.78
N THR A 29 18.98 -16.99 -12.29
CA THR A 29 19.74 -15.91 -11.65
C THR A 29 18.81 -14.71 -11.58
N SER A 30 18.48 -14.21 -10.37
CA SER A 30 17.59 -13.05 -10.21
C SER A 30 18.24 -11.84 -10.87
N LEU A 31 17.46 -10.99 -11.53
CA LEU A 31 17.96 -9.77 -12.18
C LEU A 31 18.75 -8.88 -11.20
N GLU A 32 18.36 -8.86 -9.94
CA GLU A 32 19.08 -8.14 -8.87
C GLU A 32 20.51 -8.61 -8.66
N SER A 33 20.83 -9.89 -8.91
CA SER A 33 22.16 -10.47 -8.74
C SER A 33 23.08 -10.28 -9.96
N MET A 34 22.54 -9.79 -11.08
CA MET A 34 23.31 -9.52 -12.28
C MET A 34 24.22 -8.29 -12.08
N SER A 35 25.44 -8.34 -12.64
CA SER A 35 26.37 -7.21 -12.59
C SER A 35 25.84 -6.02 -13.40
N VAL A 36 26.14 -4.83 -12.94
CA VAL A 36 25.91 -3.57 -13.67
C VAL A 36 26.82 -3.53 -14.89
N GLU A 37 26.28 -3.18 -16.06
CA GLU A 37 27.02 -2.99 -17.28
C GLU A 37 27.95 -1.75 -17.19
N PRO A 38 29.13 -1.76 -17.94
CA PRO A 38 29.99 -0.59 -17.94
C PRO A 38 29.26 0.70 -18.36
N GLY A 39 29.26 1.70 -17.53
CA GLY A 39 28.59 2.98 -17.77
C GLY A 39 27.08 3.02 -17.49
N GLU A 40 26.43 1.88 -17.27
CA GLU A 40 25.00 1.78 -17.00
C GLU A 40 24.62 2.56 -15.74
N GLY A 41 25.31 2.37 -14.62
CA GLY A 41 25.01 3.04 -13.37
C GLY A 41 25.11 4.56 -13.46
N ARG A 42 26.09 5.06 -14.22
CA ARG A 42 26.20 6.50 -14.52
C ARG A 42 25.02 7.00 -15.34
N ALA A 43 24.62 6.28 -16.39
CA ALA A 43 23.50 6.64 -17.24
C ALA A 43 22.19 6.69 -16.44
N VAL A 44 21.94 5.67 -15.61
CA VAL A 44 20.78 5.59 -14.72
C VAL A 44 20.74 6.78 -13.75
N ALA A 45 21.88 7.12 -13.11
CA ALA A 45 21.94 8.23 -12.18
C ALA A 45 21.66 9.60 -12.84
N LEU A 46 22.14 9.81 -14.07
CA LEU A 46 21.88 11.03 -14.82
C LEU A 46 20.41 11.13 -15.26
N LYS A 47 19.84 10.03 -15.75
CA LYS A 47 18.42 9.97 -16.11
C LYS A 47 17.53 10.22 -14.89
N LEU A 48 17.86 9.58 -13.74
CA LEU A 48 17.15 9.80 -12.48
C LEU A 48 17.21 11.27 -12.03
N ALA A 49 18.38 11.91 -12.15
CA ALA A 49 18.54 13.33 -11.82
C ALA A 49 17.64 14.22 -12.69
N ASP A 50 17.53 13.91 -13.99
CA ASP A 50 16.68 14.70 -14.89
C ASP A 50 15.17 14.43 -14.64
N ASP A 51 14.79 13.19 -14.33
CA ASP A 51 13.41 12.85 -13.96
C ASP A 51 12.97 13.49 -12.65
N LEU A 52 13.86 13.58 -11.66
CA LEU A 52 13.60 14.31 -10.41
C LEU A 52 13.37 15.79 -10.66
N ILE A 53 14.21 16.46 -11.45
CA ILE A 53 14.05 17.88 -11.79
C ILE A 53 12.72 18.14 -12.50
N SER A 54 12.30 17.23 -13.39
CA SER A 54 11.09 17.41 -14.18
C SER A 54 9.79 17.03 -13.45
N GLY A 55 9.87 16.16 -12.43
CA GLY A 55 8.67 15.52 -11.89
C GLY A 55 8.52 15.45 -10.38
N PHE A 56 9.58 15.65 -9.60
CA PHE A 56 9.49 15.50 -8.15
C PHE A 56 8.62 16.61 -7.52
N VAL A 57 7.89 16.25 -6.47
CA VAL A 57 6.88 17.09 -5.81
C VAL A 57 7.40 18.44 -5.30
N PHE A 58 8.68 18.53 -4.88
CA PHE A 58 9.34 19.76 -4.42
C PHE A 58 10.59 20.06 -5.23
N ARG A 59 10.58 21.22 -5.89
CA ARG A 59 11.62 21.61 -6.83
C ARG A 59 13.01 21.79 -6.18
N ASP A 60 13.07 22.40 -5.02
CA ASP A 60 14.31 22.64 -4.27
C ASP A 60 14.97 21.30 -3.84
N GLN A 61 14.18 20.34 -3.40
CA GLN A 61 14.66 19.01 -3.07
C GLN A 61 15.10 18.24 -4.32
N ALA A 62 14.36 18.37 -5.44
CA ALA A 62 14.72 17.78 -6.72
C ALA A 62 16.10 18.27 -7.19
N GLU A 63 16.37 19.57 -7.05
CA GLU A 63 17.67 20.18 -7.39
C GLU A 63 18.79 19.63 -6.51
N ALA A 64 18.55 19.44 -5.20
CA ALA A 64 19.52 18.84 -4.27
C ALA A 64 19.81 17.37 -4.60
N TYR A 65 18.77 16.57 -4.88
CA TYR A 65 18.93 15.18 -5.32
C TYR A 65 19.73 15.10 -6.62
N ALA A 66 19.37 15.89 -7.63
CA ALA A 66 20.04 15.89 -8.93
C ALA A 66 21.51 16.29 -8.82
N ALA A 67 21.84 17.30 -8.01
CA ALA A 67 23.23 17.71 -7.77
C ALA A 67 24.04 16.58 -7.12
N MET A 68 23.49 15.91 -6.12
CA MET A 68 24.12 14.76 -5.44
C MET A 68 24.34 13.61 -6.43
N LEU A 69 23.33 13.21 -7.21
CA LEU A 69 23.42 12.11 -8.16
C LEU A 69 24.48 12.40 -9.24
N LYS A 70 24.51 13.60 -9.82
CA LYS A 70 25.50 14.03 -10.83
C LYS A 70 26.93 14.03 -10.25
N LYS A 71 27.12 14.49 -9.02
CA LYS A 71 28.40 14.44 -8.29
C LYS A 71 28.88 13.01 -8.06
N ASN A 72 28.00 12.15 -7.56
CA ASN A 72 28.33 10.75 -7.26
C ASN A 72 28.62 9.95 -8.53
N ALA A 73 27.87 10.18 -9.62
CA ALA A 73 28.11 9.59 -10.93
C ALA A 73 29.46 10.01 -11.51
N ALA A 74 29.85 11.29 -11.39
CA ALA A 74 31.16 11.79 -11.82
C ALA A 74 32.32 11.19 -11.02
N ALA A 75 32.09 10.83 -9.76
CA ALA A 75 33.06 10.18 -8.87
C ALA A 75 33.16 8.66 -9.06
N GLY A 76 32.39 8.06 -9.98
CA GLY A 76 32.38 6.61 -10.23
C GLY A 76 31.66 5.78 -9.15
N ARG A 77 30.88 6.42 -8.27
CA ARG A 77 30.18 5.73 -7.15
C ARG A 77 29.17 4.66 -7.62
N TYR A 78 28.71 4.74 -8.86
CA TYR A 78 27.70 3.87 -9.43
C TYR A 78 28.24 2.91 -10.51
N ASP A 79 29.57 2.82 -10.69
CA ASP A 79 30.17 2.10 -11.81
C ASP A 79 30.35 0.59 -11.57
N SER A 80 29.99 0.07 -10.39
CA SER A 80 30.23 -1.33 -10.03
C SER A 80 29.22 -1.90 -9.05
N GLY A 81 29.18 -3.23 -8.97
CA GLY A 81 28.31 -4.01 -8.10
C GLY A 81 27.22 -4.74 -8.88
N THR A 82 26.27 -5.35 -8.18
CA THR A 82 25.07 -5.92 -8.80
C THR A 82 23.98 -4.86 -8.98
N ARG A 83 22.99 -5.15 -9.82
CA ARG A 83 21.85 -4.25 -10.04
C ARG A 83 21.09 -3.95 -8.75
N GLY A 84 20.84 -4.98 -7.91
CA GLY A 84 20.20 -4.80 -6.61
C GLY A 84 21.03 -3.93 -5.65
N GLU A 85 22.38 -4.06 -5.65
CA GLU A 85 23.24 -3.20 -4.85
C GLU A 85 23.24 -1.76 -5.35
N LEU A 86 23.20 -1.55 -6.66
CA LEU A 86 23.13 -0.22 -7.26
C LEU A 86 21.81 0.47 -6.92
N ALA A 87 20.68 -0.23 -7.08
CA ALA A 87 19.36 0.31 -6.74
C ALA A 87 19.28 0.74 -5.28
N ARG A 88 19.74 -0.11 -4.35
CA ARG A 88 19.83 0.24 -2.92
C ARG A 88 20.75 1.44 -2.67
N ARG A 89 21.94 1.44 -3.25
CA ARG A 89 22.94 2.54 -3.08
C ARG A 89 22.38 3.88 -3.54
N MET A 90 21.68 3.93 -4.68
CA MET A 90 21.03 5.16 -5.15
C MET A 90 19.90 5.59 -4.22
N THR A 91 19.08 4.64 -3.75
CA THR A 91 18.03 4.92 -2.77
C THR A 91 18.60 5.46 -1.46
N ASP A 92 19.65 4.84 -0.92
CA ASP A 92 20.31 5.30 0.31
C ASP A 92 20.91 6.71 0.14
N ASP A 93 21.51 7.00 -1.03
CA ASP A 93 22.04 8.32 -1.34
C ASP A 93 20.93 9.38 -1.44
N LEU A 94 19.76 9.04 -2.01
CA LEU A 94 18.60 9.92 -2.02
C LEU A 94 18.10 10.17 -0.59
N MET A 95 17.94 9.12 0.22
CA MET A 95 17.49 9.23 1.62
C MET A 95 18.46 10.03 2.50
N ALA A 96 19.75 10.04 2.16
CA ALA A 96 20.75 10.86 2.86
C ALA A 96 20.63 12.37 2.57
N VAL A 97 20.08 12.75 1.41
CA VAL A 97 19.79 14.15 1.07
C VAL A 97 18.50 14.62 1.73
N HIS A 98 17.42 13.87 1.52
CA HIS A 98 16.13 14.10 2.15
C HIS A 98 15.36 12.77 2.21
N LYS A 99 14.67 12.53 3.32
CA LYS A 99 13.86 11.32 3.49
C LYS A 99 12.50 11.48 2.81
N ASP A 100 12.13 10.50 2.01
CA ASP A 100 10.82 10.41 1.35
C ASP A 100 10.38 8.95 1.38
N GLY A 101 9.18 8.68 1.90
CA GLY A 101 8.67 7.33 2.12
C GLY A 101 8.42 6.53 0.84
N HIS A 102 8.29 7.21 -0.29
CA HIS A 102 8.00 6.56 -1.58
C HIS A 102 9.15 6.60 -2.59
N LEU A 103 10.09 7.55 -2.48
CA LEU A 103 11.19 7.71 -3.44
C LEU A 103 12.22 6.57 -3.31
N HIS A 104 12.23 5.65 -4.25
CA HIS A 104 13.22 4.57 -4.27
C HIS A 104 13.50 4.09 -5.70
N VAL A 105 14.73 3.63 -5.92
CA VAL A 105 15.16 2.98 -7.15
C VAL A 105 14.98 1.48 -7.03
N MET A 106 14.49 0.84 -8.08
CA MET A 106 14.25 -0.60 -8.14
C MET A 106 14.87 -1.22 -9.38
N VAL A 107 15.17 -2.51 -9.31
CA VAL A 107 15.46 -3.31 -10.50
C VAL A 107 14.13 -3.64 -11.16
N ALA A 108 13.97 -3.24 -12.42
CA ALA A 108 12.74 -3.47 -13.18
C ALA A 108 12.87 -4.76 -14.02
N GLU A 109 11.78 -5.51 -14.09
CA GLU A 109 11.61 -6.59 -15.08
C GLU A 109 11.16 -5.95 -16.40
N PRO A 110 11.58 -6.49 -17.58
CA PRO A 110 11.21 -5.93 -18.88
C PRO A 110 9.68 -5.79 -19.08
N ASP A 111 8.90 -6.62 -18.42
CA ASP A 111 7.42 -6.62 -18.48
C ASP A 111 6.75 -5.62 -17.53
N ASP A 112 7.49 -5.03 -16.58
CA ASP A 112 6.96 -4.07 -15.59
C ASP A 112 7.02 -2.61 -16.10
N ALA A 113 7.60 -2.35 -17.26
CA ALA A 113 7.94 -1.00 -17.77
C ALA A 113 6.80 -0.28 -18.54
N GLY A 114 5.56 -0.75 -18.50
CA GLY A 114 4.41 -0.09 -19.16
C GLY A 114 3.71 0.94 -18.27
N PRO A 115 3.04 1.96 -18.87
CA PRO A 115 2.11 2.82 -18.13
C PRO A 115 0.92 1.96 -17.68
N GLY A 116 0.93 1.54 -16.43
CA GLY A 116 0.02 0.55 -15.87
C GLY A 116 0.72 -0.75 -15.48
N GLY A 117 2.05 -0.74 -15.36
CA GLY A 117 2.91 -1.87 -14.94
C GLY A 117 2.49 -2.49 -13.61
N GLY A 118 1.30 -3.03 -13.58
CA GLY A 118 0.69 -3.88 -12.58
C GLY A 118 0.77 -5.32 -13.03
N GLY A 119 1.92 -5.75 -13.58
CA GLY A 119 2.17 -7.16 -13.90
C GLY A 119 1.86 -8.00 -12.67
N ASP A 120 0.72 -8.67 -12.73
CA ASP A 120 0.21 -9.69 -11.79
C ASP A 120 0.41 -9.35 -10.29
N ILE A 121 0.09 -8.09 -9.91
CA ILE A 121 0.10 -7.62 -8.51
C ILE A 121 -0.73 -8.58 -7.65
N ALA A 122 -1.82 -9.12 -8.20
CA ALA A 122 -2.68 -10.10 -7.54
C ALA A 122 -1.96 -11.41 -7.13
N ARG A 123 -0.82 -11.76 -7.78
CA ARG A 123 -0.03 -12.95 -7.41
C ARG A 123 0.98 -12.70 -6.29
N LYS A 124 1.36 -11.43 -6.04
CA LYS A 124 2.39 -11.07 -5.05
C LYS A 124 1.82 -10.62 -3.70
N PHE A 125 0.52 -10.34 -3.62
CA PHE A 125 -0.11 -9.84 -2.38
C PHE A 125 -1.09 -10.87 -1.80
N PRO A 126 -1.21 -10.92 -0.45
CA PRO A 126 -2.32 -11.62 0.20
C PRO A 126 -3.66 -11.01 -0.27
N PRO A 127 -4.81 -11.68 -0.06
CA PRO A 127 -6.10 -11.13 -0.41
C PRO A 127 -6.25 -9.68 0.06
N LEU A 128 -6.68 -8.77 -0.81
CA LEU A 128 -6.77 -7.33 -0.52
C LEU A 128 -7.77 -7.04 0.61
N VAL A 129 -8.89 -7.77 0.63
CA VAL A 129 -9.81 -7.86 1.78
C VAL A 129 -9.53 -9.16 2.52
N GLN A 130 -8.88 -9.07 3.67
CA GLN A 130 -8.44 -10.24 4.45
C GLN A 130 -9.54 -10.80 5.36
N SER A 131 -10.46 -9.95 5.81
CA SER A 131 -11.62 -10.32 6.61
C SER A 131 -12.74 -9.30 6.36
N ALA A 132 -13.98 -9.75 6.21
CA ALA A 132 -15.17 -8.88 6.09
C ALA A 132 -16.36 -9.59 6.71
N LYS A 133 -16.84 -9.14 7.88
CA LYS A 133 -17.90 -9.83 8.63
C LYS A 133 -18.60 -8.93 9.65
N THR A 134 -19.72 -9.38 10.21
CA THR A 134 -20.23 -8.91 11.47
C THR A 134 -19.53 -9.70 12.57
N ILE A 135 -18.60 -9.06 13.29
CA ILE A 135 -17.76 -9.72 14.30
C ILE A 135 -18.50 -9.99 15.60
N ALA A 136 -19.47 -9.14 15.94
CA ALA A 136 -20.40 -9.30 17.04
C ALA A 136 -21.73 -8.58 16.68
N PRO A 137 -22.85 -8.84 17.41
CA PRO A 137 -24.12 -8.19 17.13
C PRO A 137 -24.01 -6.65 17.08
N GLY A 138 -24.31 -6.07 15.91
CA GLY A 138 -24.23 -4.63 15.67
C GLY A 138 -22.82 -4.06 15.49
N ILE A 139 -21.79 -4.90 15.33
CA ILE A 139 -20.39 -4.50 15.10
C ILE A 139 -19.91 -5.14 13.81
N GLY A 140 -19.72 -4.31 12.77
CA GLY A 140 -19.07 -4.71 11.52
C GLY A 140 -17.55 -4.57 11.61
N TYR A 141 -16.83 -5.55 11.08
CA TYR A 141 -15.38 -5.56 11.02
C TYR A 141 -14.90 -5.90 9.61
N ILE A 142 -13.96 -5.11 9.11
CA ILE A 142 -13.30 -5.35 7.83
C ILE A 142 -11.81 -5.06 7.93
N ARG A 143 -10.97 -5.94 7.38
CA ARG A 143 -9.52 -5.80 7.33
C ARG A 143 -9.02 -5.81 5.90
N PHE A 144 -8.17 -4.82 5.60
CA PHE A 144 -7.56 -4.63 4.29
C PHE A 144 -6.04 -4.75 4.35
N SER A 145 -5.45 -5.19 3.22
CA SER A 145 -4.00 -5.10 2.98
C SER A 145 -3.63 -4.02 1.97
N ALA A 146 -4.53 -3.70 1.03
CA ALA A 146 -4.39 -2.61 0.06
C ALA A 146 -5.74 -2.21 -0.52
N PHE A 147 -5.81 -1.01 -1.14
CA PHE A 147 -6.93 -0.51 -1.92
C PHE A 147 -6.53 -0.49 -3.40
N LEU A 148 -6.96 -1.45 -4.21
CA LEU A 148 -6.59 -1.54 -5.63
C LEU A 148 -7.78 -1.39 -6.58
N GLY A 149 -9.00 -1.15 -6.06
CA GLY A 149 -10.20 -0.92 -6.85
C GLY A 149 -10.65 -2.12 -7.71
N GLN A 150 -10.13 -3.33 -7.44
CA GLN A 150 -10.47 -4.50 -8.24
C GLN A 150 -11.94 -4.88 -8.04
N ASP A 151 -12.60 -5.29 -9.09
CA ASP A 151 -14.04 -5.59 -9.08
C ASP A 151 -14.45 -6.61 -8.01
N GLN A 152 -13.62 -7.62 -7.79
CA GLN A 152 -13.87 -8.66 -6.80
C GLN A 152 -13.87 -8.09 -5.38
N GLU A 153 -12.87 -7.30 -5.02
CA GLU A 153 -12.73 -6.65 -3.72
C GLU A 153 -13.81 -5.59 -3.51
N MET A 154 -14.08 -4.79 -4.53
CA MET A 154 -15.16 -3.81 -4.51
C MET A 154 -16.53 -4.47 -4.27
N ALA A 155 -16.75 -5.65 -4.84
CA ALA A 155 -17.98 -6.43 -4.57
C ALA A 155 -18.05 -6.89 -3.10
N VAL A 156 -16.92 -7.33 -2.52
CA VAL A 156 -16.84 -7.69 -1.09
C VAL A 156 -17.13 -6.49 -0.20
N VAL A 157 -16.52 -5.33 -0.47
CA VAL A 157 -16.73 -4.10 0.30
C VAL A 157 -18.20 -3.66 0.27
N ARG A 158 -18.79 -3.60 -0.93
CA ARG A 158 -20.21 -3.23 -1.09
C ARG A 158 -21.17 -4.20 -0.39
N LYS A 159 -20.91 -5.50 -0.50
CA LYS A 159 -21.68 -6.53 0.19
C LYS A 159 -21.58 -6.36 1.71
N TRP A 160 -20.36 -6.20 2.23
CA TRP A 160 -20.14 -6.01 3.66
C TRP A 160 -20.84 -4.76 4.20
N LEU A 161 -20.79 -3.63 3.47
CA LEU A 161 -21.50 -2.40 3.83
C LEU A 161 -23.02 -2.61 3.88
N ALA A 162 -23.56 -3.35 2.90
CA ALA A 162 -25.00 -3.66 2.83
C ALA A 162 -25.42 -4.59 3.99
N GLU A 163 -24.65 -5.62 4.31
CA GLU A 163 -24.93 -6.56 5.40
C GLU A 163 -24.81 -5.91 6.79
N ASN A 164 -23.95 -4.91 6.94
CA ASN A 164 -23.74 -4.18 8.19
C ASN A 164 -24.43 -2.80 8.20
N ARG A 165 -25.40 -2.54 7.30
CA ARG A 165 -26.04 -1.23 7.16
C ARG A 165 -26.68 -0.69 8.43
N ASP A 166 -27.09 -1.55 9.35
CA ASP A 166 -27.74 -1.23 10.63
C ASP A 166 -26.77 -1.38 11.83
N ALA A 167 -25.47 -1.57 11.56
CA ALA A 167 -24.45 -1.67 12.60
C ALA A 167 -24.34 -0.35 13.37
N LYS A 168 -24.14 -0.46 14.69
CA LYS A 168 -23.88 0.67 15.58
C LYS A 168 -22.41 1.06 15.60
N THR A 169 -21.54 0.13 15.23
CA THR A 169 -20.09 0.31 15.18
C THR A 169 -19.51 -0.37 13.95
N LEU A 170 -18.60 0.32 13.26
CA LEU A 170 -17.75 -0.27 12.24
C LEU A 170 -16.29 -0.15 12.66
N ILE A 171 -15.54 -1.24 12.44
CA ILE A 171 -14.11 -1.30 12.71
C ILE A 171 -13.40 -1.58 11.38
N PHE A 172 -12.54 -0.64 10.96
CA PHE A 172 -11.67 -0.77 9.81
C PHE A 172 -10.25 -1.10 10.29
N ASP A 173 -9.75 -2.28 9.97
CA ASP A 173 -8.42 -2.70 10.36
C ASP A 173 -7.42 -2.45 9.22
N LEU A 174 -6.59 -1.43 9.41
CA LEU A 174 -5.57 -0.98 8.47
C LEU A 174 -4.15 -1.22 9.00
N ARG A 175 -3.96 -2.01 10.06
CA ARG A 175 -2.67 -2.21 10.73
C ARG A 175 -1.57 -2.76 9.82
N ASN A 176 -1.93 -3.45 8.73
CA ASN A 176 -1.00 -4.00 7.73
C ASN A 176 -1.36 -3.53 6.31
N HIS A 177 -1.81 -2.29 6.16
CA HIS A 177 -2.30 -1.77 4.89
C HIS A 177 -1.23 -0.94 4.17
N HIS A 178 -0.85 -1.37 2.97
CA HIS A 178 0.27 -0.82 2.21
C HIS A 178 -0.10 0.33 1.25
N GLY A 179 -1.36 0.78 1.24
CA GLY A 179 -1.81 1.88 0.37
C GLY A 179 -2.62 1.43 -0.83
N GLY A 180 -2.54 2.18 -1.93
CA GLY A 180 -3.29 1.93 -3.18
C GLY A 180 -4.07 3.14 -3.67
N GLY A 181 -5.33 2.95 -4.09
CA GLY A 181 -6.23 3.94 -4.68
C GLY A 181 -7.30 4.50 -3.74
N LEU A 182 -8.33 5.08 -4.36
CA LEU A 182 -9.43 5.76 -3.66
C LEU A 182 -10.78 5.03 -3.79
N ASP A 183 -10.93 4.01 -4.64
CA ASP A 183 -12.22 3.40 -4.98
C ASP A 183 -12.94 2.78 -3.78
N GLU A 184 -12.21 2.00 -2.95
CA GLU A 184 -12.76 1.43 -1.72
C GLU A 184 -13.12 2.52 -0.72
N GLN A 185 -12.31 3.58 -0.64
CA GLN A 185 -12.55 4.73 0.22
C GLN A 185 -13.85 5.45 -0.18
N ASP A 186 -14.02 5.74 -1.47
CA ASP A 186 -15.22 6.39 -2.02
C ASP A 186 -16.48 5.57 -1.73
N ALA A 187 -16.41 4.25 -1.93
CA ALA A 187 -17.51 3.36 -1.60
C ALA A 187 -17.88 3.44 -0.12
N ILE A 188 -16.88 3.42 0.79
CA ILE A 188 -17.09 3.50 2.24
C ILE A 188 -17.63 4.88 2.63
N PHE A 189 -17.02 5.96 2.15
CA PHE A 189 -17.43 7.33 2.47
C PHE A 189 -18.89 7.60 2.07
N SER A 190 -19.37 7.00 0.97
CA SER A 190 -20.75 7.17 0.52
C SER A 190 -21.78 6.71 1.55
N TYR A 191 -21.45 5.76 2.40
CA TYR A 191 -22.31 5.30 3.52
C TYR A 191 -22.13 6.09 4.80
N LEU A 192 -20.97 6.76 4.99
CA LEU A 192 -20.64 7.42 6.25
C LEU A 192 -21.02 8.89 6.31
N TYR A 193 -21.19 9.55 5.15
CA TYR A 193 -21.50 10.98 5.08
C TYR A 193 -22.90 11.23 4.53
N ALA A 194 -23.60 12.20 5.11
CA ALA A 194 -24.96 12.56 4.71
C ALA A 194 -25.00 13.61 3.60
N GLU A 195 -23.90 14.33 3.41
CA GLU A 195 -23.78 15.42 2.46
C GLU A 195 -22.37 15.43 1.84
N LYS A 196 -22.21 16.15 0.72
CA LYS A 196 -20.90 16.33 0.12
C LYS A 196 -19.97 17.00 1.13
N THR A 197 -18.91 16.30 1.51
CA THR A 197 -17.95 16.72 2.53
C THR A 197 -16.54 16.72 1.97
N PRO A 198 -15.85 17.88 1.85
CA PRO A 198 -14.43 17.91 1.51
C PRO A 198 -13.61 17.21 2.59
N LEU A 199 -12.71 16.33 2.15
CA LEU A 199 -11.91 15.46 3.03
C LEU A 199 -10.46 15.93 3.11
N VAL A 200 -9.77 15.93 1.96
CA VAL A 200 -8.36 16.29 1.83
C VAL A 200 -8.10 16.98 0.50
N LYS A 201 -6.97 17.66 0.39
CA LYS A 201 -6.47 18.19 -0.88
C LYS A 201 -5.24 17.41 -1.33
N MET A 202 -5.10 17.24 -2.65
CA MET A 202 -3.98 16.56 -3.31
C MET A 202 -3.40 17.52 -4.34
N ALA A 203 -2.14 17.93 -4.16
CA ALA A 203 -1.49 18.90 -5.03
C ALA A 203 -0.40 18.24 -5.87
N ILE A 204 -0.36 18.62 -7.14
CA ILE A 204 0.67 18.25 -8.11
C ILE A 204 1.16 19.51 -8.82
N SER A 205 2.42 19.55 -9.28
CA SER A 205 2.90 20.63 -10.12
C SER A 205 2.02 20.74 -11.37
N LYS A 206 1.68 21.99 -11.76
CA LYS A 206 0.89 22.23 -12.96
C LYS A 206 1.60 21.72 -14.21
N ASP A 207 2.92 21.88 -14.29
CA ASP A 207 3.72 21.40 -15.42
C ASP A 207 3.66 19.87 -15.55
N VAL A 208 3.74 19.13 -14.44
CA VAL A 208 3.61 17.67 -14.42
C VAL A 208 2.20 17.25 -14.85
N TYR A 209 1.17 17.94 -14.33
CA TYR A 209 -0.22 17.66 -14.69
C TYR A 209 -0.50 17.88 -16.17
N ASP A 210 -0.08 19.03 -16.73
CA ASP A 210 -0.30 19.40 -18.13
C ASP A 210 0.44 18.47 -19.11
N GLN A 211 1.53 17.83 -18.68
CA GLN A 211 2.26 16.80 -19.42
C GLN A 211 1.67 15.40 -19.28
N GLY A 212 0.55 15.24 -18.58
CA GLY A 212 -0.07 13.92 -18.34
C GLY A 212 0.66 13.06 -17.31
N GLY A 213 1.52 13.65 -16.48
CA GLY A 213 2.28 12.96 -15.45
C GLY A 213 1.53 12.75 -14.13
N SER A 214 0.25 13.13 -14.07
CA SER A 214 -0.60 12.90 -12.90
C SER A 214 -1.05 11.43 -12.84
N PRO A 215 -0.85 10.72 -11.71
CA PRO A 215 -1.44 9.40 -11.50
C PRO A 215 -2.91 9.47 -11.07
N LEU A 216 -3.45 10.68 -10.88
CA LEU A 216 -4.81 10.91 -10.42
C LEU A 216 -5.71 11.27 -11.60
N GLU A 217 -6.88 10.66 -11.65
CA GLU A 217 -7.93 10.97 -12.62
C GLU A 217 -9.06 11.77 -11.94
N GLY A 218 -9.52 12.84 -12.62
CA GLY A 218 -10.62 13.64 -12.13
C GLY A 218 -11.95 12.90 -12.22
N GLY A 219 -12.82 13.16 -11.25
CA GLY A 219 -14.13 12.52 -11.18
C GLY A 219 -15.07 13.25 -10.20
N PRO A 220 -16.26 12.70 -9.95
CA PRO A 220 -17.22 13.32 -9.04
C PRO A 220 -16.69 13.55 -7.63
N THR A 221 -15.87 12.62 -7.11
CA THR A 221 -15.26 12.68 -5.79
C THR A 221 -13.94 13.43 -5.77
N LEU A 222 -13.22 13.51 -6.91
CA LEU A 222 -11.91 14.13 -7.03
C LEU A 222 -11.93 15.26 -8.07
N VAL A 223 -12.12 16.50 -7.61
CA VAL A 223 -12.30 17.66 -8.47
C VAL A 223 -11.05 18.53 -8.48
N PHE A 224 -10.47 18.74 -9.68
CA PHE A 224 -9.27 19.56 -9.87
C PHE A 224 -9.59 21.03 -10.05
N ALA A 225 -8.73 21.87 -9.49
CA ALA A 225 -8.69 23.32 -9.69
C ALA A 225 -7.24 23.80 -9.79
N SER A 226 -7.00 24.86 -10.59
CA SER A 226 -5.68 25.48 -10.66
C SER A 226 -5.50 26.43 -9.47
N GLU A 227 -4.43 26.23 -8.69
CA GLU A 227 -4.04 27.07 -7.55
C GLU A 227 -2.57 27.53 -7.76
N GLY A 228 -2.37 28.68 -8.42
CA GLY A 228 -1.03 29.19 -8.76
C GLY A 228 -0.30 28.27 -9.74
N ASP A 229 0.88 27.77 -9.34
CA ASP A 229 1.73 26.85 -10.09
C ASP A 229 1.34 25.35 -9.90
N LYS A 230 0.21 25.10 -9.25
CA LYS A 230 -0.25 23.74 -8.93
C LYS A 230 -1.64 23.47 -9.49
N MET A 231 -1.87 22.19 -9.82
CA MET A 231 -3.19 21.61 -9.94
C MET A 231 -3.51 20.92 -8.61
N VAL A 232 -4.64 21.31 -8.02
CA VAL A 232 -5.07 20.82 -6.72
C VAL A 232 -6.39 20.09 -6.87
N ALA A 233 -6.39 18.81 -6.57
CA ALA A 233 -7.60 18.00 -6.47
C ALA A 233 -8.16 18.08 -5.05
N THR A 234 -9.45 18.37 -4.92
CA THR A 234 -10.17 18.20 -3.65
C THR A 234 -10.89 16.86 -3.68
N HIS A 235 -10.47 15.96 -2.80
CA HIS A 235 -11.19 14.69 -2.56
C HIS A 235 -12.35 14.95 -1.60
N SER A 236 -13.55 14.57 -2.00
CA SER A 236 -14.79 14.78 -1.22
C SER A 236 -15.58 13.49 -1.11
N ALA A 237 -16.11 13.22 0.08
CA ALA A 237 -17.17 12.23 0.23
C ALA A 237 -18.43 12.72 -0.49
N LEU A 238 -19.06 11.83 -1.24
CA LEU A 238 -20.39 12.05 -1.83
C LEU A 238 -21.41 11.14 -1.13
N PRO A 239 -22.58 11.68 -0.77
CA PRO A 239 -23.60 10.86 -0.10
C PRO A 239 -24.13 9.78 -1.05
N GLY A 240 -24.19 8.57 -0.57
CA GLY A 240 -24.81 7.42 -1.19
C GLY A 240 -26.15 7.07 -0.53
N PRO A 241 -26.44 5.78 -0.31
CA PRO A 241 -27.66 5.33 0.31
C PRO A 241 -27.87 5.95 1.68
N ASP A 242 -29.12 6.28 2.04
CA ASP A 242 -29.45 6.70 3.39
C ASP A 242 -29.43 5.49 4.34
N THR A 243 -28.52 5.55 5.32
CA THR A 243 -28.28 4.44 6.23
C THR A 243 -28.02 4.93 7.65
N PRO A 244 -28.30 4.08 8.68
CA PRO A 244 -27.90 4.35 10.05
C PRO A 244 -26.38 4.48 10.25
N LEU A 245 -25.56 3.98 9.32
CA LEU A 245 -24.09 4.05 9.38
C LEU A 245 -23.56 5.49 9.45
N ARG A 246 -24.34 6.48 8.99
CA ARG A 246 -24.01 7.91 9.17
C ARG A 246 -23.85 8.31 10.63
N LYS A 247 -24.45 7.55 11.57
CA LYS A 247 -24.38 7.78 13.01
C LYS A 247 -23.60 6.70 13.76
N ALA A 248 -23.11 5.68 13.07
CA ALA A 248 -22.34 4.60 13.69
C ALA A 248 -21.01 5.13 14.24
N ASN A 249 -20.51 4.53 15.32
CA ASN A 249 -19.15 4.74 15.79
C ASN A 249 -18.18 4.11 14.79
N ILE A 250 -17.13 4.82 14.45
CA ILE A 250 -16.09 4.30 13.54
C ILE A 250 -14.77 4.23 14.29
N TYR A 251 -14.16 3.05 14.30
CA TYR A 251 -12.81 2.85 14.81
C TYR A 251 -11.89 2.44 13.65
N LEU A 252 -10.75 3.11 13.53
CA LEU A 252 -9.65 2.74 12.65
C LEU A 252 -8.52 2.16 13.48
N LEU A 253 -8.11 0.93 13.15
CA LEU A 253 -6.94 0.31 13.75
C LEU A 253 -5.75 0.60 12.84
N ILE A 254 -4.73 1.27 13.37
CA ILE A 254 -3.56 1.74 12.63
C ILE A 254 -2.26 1.27 13.29
N SER A 255 -1.20 1.21 12.49
CA SER A 255 0.16 0.93 12.95
C SER A 255 1.19 1.68 12.08
N ASN A 256 2.47 1.58 12.42
CA ASN A 256 3.57 2.10 11.60
C ASN A 256 3.71 1.42 10.21
N ARG A 257 2.86 0.43 9.89
CA ARG A 257 2.73 -0.21 8.58
C ARG A 257 1.51 0.28 7.80
N THR A 258 0.66 1.10 8.41
CA THR A 258 -0.44 1.78 7.73
C THR A 258 0.16 2.88 6.86
N ALA A 259 0.11 2.75 5.53
CA ALA A 259 0.85 3.61 4.62
C ALA A 259 0.01 4.19 3.47
N SER A 260 0.42 5.35 2.94
CA SER A 260 -0.07 5.94 1.68
C SER A 260 -1.60 6.13 1.66
N ALA A 261 -2.35 5.50 0.74
CA ALA A 261 -3.80 5.64 0.66
C ALA A 261 -4.54 5.23 1.95
N ALA A 262 -3.96 4.37 2.79
CA ALA A 262 -4.51 4.07 4.12
C ALA A 262 -4.37 5.27 5.08
N GLU A 263 -3.27 6.01 4.96
CA GLU A 263 -3.07 7.25 5.74
C GLU A 263 -4.01 8.36 5.24
N HIS A 264 -4.23 8.44 3.93
CA HIS A 264 -5.22 9.32 3.34
C HIS A 264 -6.63 9.04 3.93
N PHE A 265 -7.04 7.76 3.99
CA PHE A 265 -8.30 7.35 4.60
C PHE A 265 -8.36 7.70 6.09
N ALA A 266 -7.27 7.47 6.82
CA ALA A 266 -7.18 7.82 8.24
C ALA A 266 -7.29 9.33 8.47
N LEU A 267 -6.55 10.16 7.68
CA LEU A 267 -6.65 11.61 7.76
C LEU A 267 -8.05 12.10 7.44
N ALA A 268 -8.65 11.62 6.36
CA ALA A 268 -9.99 12.01 5.92
C ALA A 268 -11.04 11.82 7.03
N LEU A 269 -11.02 10.67 7.69
CA LEU A 269 -11.95 10.36 8.78
C LEU A 269 -11.60 11.10 10.09
N LYS A 270 -10.31 11.27 10.39
CA LYS A 270 -9.86 11.99 11.59
C LYS A 270 -10.16 13.49 11.50
N SER A 271 -9.80 14.14 10.40
CA SER A 271 -9.98 15.59 10.22
C SER A 271 -11.46 16.01 10.20
N THR A 272 -12.34 15.13 9.76
CA THR A 272 -13.80 15.33 9.81
C THR A 272 -14.44 14.92 11.14
N GLY A 273 -13.67 14.35 12.07
CA GLY A 273 -14.19 13.84 13.36
C GLY A 273 -15.07 12.60 13.20
N ARG A 274 -14.94 11.88 12.07
CA ARG A 274 -15.83 10.78 11.75
C ARG A 274 -15.36 9.45 12.34
N ALA A 275 -14.06 9.29 12.63
CA ALA A 275 -13.52 8.09 13.25
C ALA A 275 -12.59 8.41 14.41
N THR A 276 -12.43 7.41 15.30
CA THR A 276 -11.40 7.36 16.34
C THR A 276 -10.30 6.40 15.89
N LEU A 277 -9.06 6.88 15.80
CA LEU A 277 -7.89 6.11 15.43
C LEU A 277 -7.26 5.45 16.67
N ILE A 278 -7.00 4.14 16.61
CA ILE A 278 -6.45 3.34 17.72
C ILE A 278 -5.21 2.60 17.25
N GLY A 279 -4.11 2.71 17.99
CA GLY A 279 -2.85 2.04 17.69
C GLY A 279 -1.63 2.94 17.88
N GLU A 280 -0.72 2.92 16.93
CA GLU A 280 0.46 3.79 16.89
C GLU A 280 0.45 4.67 15.63
N ALA A 281 1.36 5.67 15.57
CA ALA A 281 1.48 6.54 14.40
C ALA A 281 1.73 5.74 13.12
N THR A 282 1.15 6.20 12.01
CA THR A 282 1.26 5.56 10.70
C THR A 282 2.65 5.71 10.08
N ALA A 283 2.88 5.12 8.91
CA ALA A 283 4.19 5.03 8.27
C ALA A 283 4.83 6.37 7.90
N GLY A 284 4.04 7.40 7.63
CA GLY A 284 4.55 8.69 7.17
C GLY A 284 4.89 8.70 5.68
N ALA A 285 4.13 7.98 4.86
CA ALA A 285 4.29 7.91 3.42
C ALA A 285 3.18 8.71 2.73
N ASN A 286 3.39 10.00 2.59
CA ASN A 286 2.38 10.95 2.11
C ASN A 286 2.38 11.14 0.60
N HIS A 287 3.59 11.25 0.01
CA HIS A 287 3.73 11.70 -1.36
C HIS A 287 3.24 10.66 -2.35
N PHE A 288 2.33 11.02 -3.23
CA PHE A 288 1.83 10.12 -4.26
C PHE A 288 2.61 10.29 -5.57
N GLY A 289 2.69 9.22 -6.35
CA GLY A 289 3.43 9.19 -7.60
C GLY A 289 3.23 7.90 -8.35
N GLY A 290 4.25 7.49 -9.09
CA GLY A 290 4.20 6.26 -9.87
C GLY A 290 5.58 5.77 -10.30
N GLY A 291 5.62 4.55 -10.80
CA GLY A 291 6.79 3.95 -11.40
C GLY A 291 7.17 4.65 -12.70
N ARG A 292 8.46 4.97 -12.88
CA ARG A 292 9.02 5.46 -14.14
C ARG A 292 10.23 4.60 -14.54
N PRO A 293 10.34 4.17 -15.79
CA PRO A 293 11.53 3.47 -16.27
C PRO A 293 12.71 4.44 -16.33
N LEU A 294 13.88 4.01 -15.85
CA LEU A 294 15.15 4.71 -16.01
C LEU A 294 15.93 4.14 -17.20
N ASN A 295 15.85 2.83 -17.38
CA ASN A 295 16.30 2.07 -18.56
C ASN A 295 15.59 0.69 -18.56
N ASP A 296 16.07 -0.27 -19.35
CA ASP A 296 15.49 -1.62 -19.45
C ASP A 296 15.65 -2.45 -18.16
N HIS A 297 16.49 -2.02 -17.21
CA HIS A 297 16.83 -2.78 -16.00
C HIS A 297 16.50 -2.06 -14.70
N PHE A 298 16.22 -0.77 -14.75
CA PHE A 298 15.98 0.05 -13.56
C PHE A 298 14.75 0.92 -13.72
N GLY A 299 14.00 1.03 -12.65
CA GLY A 299 12.91 1.97 -12.48
C GLY A 299 13.08 2.80 -11.22
N VAL A 300 12.28 3.83 -11.11
CA VAL A 300 12.15 4.63 -9.89
C VAL A 300 10.67 4.79 -9.56
N TRP A 301 10.30 4.68 -8.30
CA TRP A 301 9.04 5.24 -7.83
C TRP A 301 9.26 6.73 -7.58
N LEU A 302 8.62 7.57 -8.39
CA LEU A 302 8.81 9.02 -8.36
C LEU A 302 7.59 9.72 -7.75
N PRO A 303 7.70 10.31 -6.55
CA PRO A 303 6.70 11.18 -5.97
C PRO A 303 6.50 12.44 -6.82
N VAL A 304 5.27 12.67 -7.30
CA VAL A 304 4.94 13.84 -8.14
C VAL A 304 3.97 14.81 -7.48
N GLY A 305 3.40 14.41 -6.35
CA GLY A 305 2.45 15.23 -5.60
C GLY A 305 2.35 14.84 -4.14
N ARG A 306 1.62 15.63 -3.38
CA ARG A 306 1.38 15.44 -1.95
C ARG A 306 -0.09 15.57 -1.59
N THR A 307 -0.51 14.86 -0.54
CA THR A 307 -1.82 15.03 0.09
C THR A 307 -1.69 15.84 1.37
N TYR A 308 -2.68 16.67 1.70
CA TYR A 308 -2.66 17.47 2.92
C TYR A 308 -4.05 17.73 3.50
N ASP A 309 -4.07 17.98 4.78
CA ASP A 309 -5.27 18.36 5.53
C ASP A 309 -5.79 19.72 5.07
N ILE A 310 -7.07 19.82 4.75
CA ILE A 310 -7.70 21.06 4.22
C ILE A 310 -7.65 22.19 5.24
N LYS A 311 -7.75 21.88 6.54
CA LYS A 311 -7.85 22.88 7.61
C LYS A 311 -6.50 23.45 7.99
N THR A 312 -5.47 22.60 7.99
CA THR A 312 -4.13 22.99 8.47
C THR A 312 -3.11 23.20 7.36
N GLY A 313 -3.37 22.68 6.16
CA GLY A 313 -2.41 22.70 5.04
C GLY A 313 -1.21 21.77 5.26
N LYS A 314 -1.16 21.03 6.38
CA LYS A 314 -0.08 20.10 6.71
C LYS A 314 -0.29 18.76 6.06
N ASP A 315 0.80 18.18 5.63
CA ASP A 315 0.90 16.77 5.25
C ASP A 315 1.46 15.94 6.41
N TRP A 316 1.71 14.66 6.17
CA TRP A 316 2.18 13.73 7.21
C TRP A 316 3.47 12.99 6.78
N GLU A 317 4.19 13.51 5.76
CA GLU A 317 5.42 12.88 5.30
C GLU A 317 6.44 12.76 6.43
N GLY A 318 6.95 11.57 6.65
CA GLY A 318 7.92 11.22 7.70
C GLY A 318 7.34 11.08 9.10
N ASP A 319 6.35 11.89 9.48
CA ASP A 319 5.79 11.90 10.84
C ASP A 319 4.65 10.89 11.04
N GLY A 320 3.92 10.57 9.96
CA GLY A 320 2.71 9.77 10.00
C GLY A 320 1.53 10.50 10.66
N ILE A 321 0.41 9.78 10.75
CA ILE A 321 -0.81 10.25 11.41
C ILE A 321 -0.88 9.65 12.80
N ALA A 322 -0.82 10.50 13.82
CA ALA A 322 -0.91 10.06 15.21
C ALA A 322 -2.30 9.46 15.52
N PRO A 323 -2.40 8.39 16.32
CA PRO A 323 -3.68 7.87 16.80
C PRO A 323 -4.38 8.85 17.74
N ASP A 324 -5.68 8.66 17.99
CA ASP A 324 -6.42 9.33 19.05
C ASP A 324 -6.29 8.57 20.37
N ILE A 325 -6.08 7.25 20.28
CA ILE A 325 -5.82 6.36 21.40
C ILE A 325 -4.52 5.61 21.09
N GLU A 326 -3.43 6.02 21.74
CA GLU A 326 -2.15 5.36 21.62
C GLU A 326 -2.18 3.99 22.33
N ALA A 327 -1.81 2.95 21.58
CA ALA A 327 -1.80 1.57 22.08
C ALA A 327 -0.85 0.70 21.25
N ASP A 328 -0.40 -0.43 21.81
CA ASP A 328 0.22 -1.49 21.00
C ASP A 328 -0.78 -1.90 19.90
N PRO A 329 -0.40 -1.91 18.61
CA PRO A 329 -1.28 -2.32 17.53
C PRO A 329 -1.90 -3.70 17.72
N LYS A 330 -1.25 -4.60 18.46
CA LYS A 330 -1.79 -5.92 18.82
C LYS A 330 -2.99 -5.84 19.76
N GLN A 331 -3.15 -4.75 20.52
CA GLN A 331 -4.26 -4.52 21.44
C GLN A 331 -5.36 -3.65 20.81
N ALA A 332 -5.12 -3.08 19.65
CA ALA A 332 -6.02 -2.09 19.05
C ALA A 332 -7.43 -2.65 18.77
N LEU A 333 -7.56 -3.92 18.33
CA LEU A 333 -8.88 -4.54 18.10
C LEU A 333 -9.60 -4.81 19.41
N VAL A 334 -8.92 -5.29 20.44
CA VAL A 334 -9.50 -5.49 21.78
C VAL A 334 -10.07 -4.18 22.31
N ILE A 335 -9.28 -3.10 22.25
CA ILE A 335 -9.71 -1.75 22.70
C ILE A 335 -10.92 -1.26 21.91
N ALA A 336 -10.94 -1.45 20.58
CA ALA A 336 -12.08 -1.06 19.75
C ALA A 336 -13.37 -1.83 20.11
N LEU A 337 -13.26 -3.14 20.36
CA LEU A 337 -14.36 -4.01 20.76
C LEU A 337 -14.91 -3.65 22.16
N GLU A 338 -14.03 -3.37 23.13
CA GLU A 338 -14.42 -2.87 24.44
C GLU A 338 -15.18 -1.53 24.35
N LYS A 339 -14.67 -0.60 23.53
CA LYS A 339 -15.36 0.67 23.26
C LYS A 339 -16.70 0.50 22.54
N ALA A 340 -16.85 -0.58 21.78
CA ALA A 340 -18.14 -0.97 21.18
C ALA A 340 -19.09 -1.64 22.18
N GLY A 341 -18.67 -1.84 23.45
CA GLY A 341 -19.49 -2.32 24.55
C GLY A 341 -19.34 -3.80 24.90
N LEU A 342 -18.34 -4.50 24.33
CA LEU A 342 -18.06 -5.89 24.71
C LEU A 342 -17.23 -5.97 26.00
N SER A 343 -17.35 -7.09 26.71
CA SER A 343 -16.47 -7.38 27.84
C SER A 343 -15.03 -7.66 27.35
N HIS A 344 -14.05 -7.46 28.22
CA HIS A 344 -12.64 -7.74 27.91
C HIS A 344 -12.43 -9.18 27.43
N ASP A 345 -12.98 -10.17 28.12
CA ASP A 345 -12.82 -11.59 27.77
C ASP A 345 -13.43 -11.90 26.39
N GLU A 346 -14.55 -11.27 26.05
CA GLU A 346 -15.17 -11.44 24.73
C GLU A 346 -14.34 -10.76 23.63
N ALA A 347 -13.84 -9.56 23.88
CA ALA A 347 -12.99 -8.82 22.96
C ALA A 347 -11.69 -9.60 22.68
N VAL A 348 -11.01 -10.11 23.69
CA VAL A 348 -9.78 -10.95 23.54
C VAL A 348 -10.08 -12.23 22.76
N ARG A 349 -11.20 -12.89 23.03
CA ARG A 349 -11.58 -14.11 22.28
C ARG A 349 -11.81 -13.83 20.80
N LEU A 350 -12.45 -12.71 20.47
CA LEU A 350 -12.72 -12.30 19.07
C LEU A 350 -11.43 -11.89 18.36
N ASP A 351 -10.56 -11.13 19.04
CA ASP A 351 -9.24 -10.74 18.51
C ASP A 351 -8.37 -11.94 18.19
N ALA A 352 -8.36 -12.98 19.04
CA ALA A 352 -7.62 -14.22 18.81
C ALA A 352 -8.06 -14.95 17.53
N GLY A 353 -9.30 -14.77 17.07
CA GLY A 353 -9.82 -15.28 15.80
C GLY A 353 -9.39 -14.45 14.58
N GLU A 354 -8.80 -13.27 14.79
CA GLU A 354 -8.38 -12.32 13.75
C GLU A 354 -6.85 -12.15 13.69
N VAL A 355 -6.08 -13.15 14.10
CA VAL A 355 -4.62 -13.11 14.01
C VAL A 355 -4.22 -12.83 12.55
N PRO A 356 -3.50 -11.73 12.25
CA PRO A 356 -2.98 -11.47 10.91
C PRO A 356 -2.12 -12.63 10.45
N ALA A 357 -2.21 -13.01 9.17
CA ALA A 357 -1.39 -14.09 8.58
C ALA A 357 0.12 -13.77 8.65
N GLU A 358 0.48 -12.48 8.80
CA GLU A 358 1.84 -12.03 9.09
C GLU A 358 1.88 -11.38 10.47
N PRO A 359 2.91 -11.68 11.29
CA PRO A 359 3.07 -11.03 12.57
C PRO A 359 3.19 -9.51 12.36
N VAL A 360 2.42 -8.74 13.12
CA VAL A 360 2.61 -7.29 13.25
C VAL A 360 3.93 -7.09 13.98
N HIS A 361 5.03 -7.11 13.23
CA HIS A 361 6.33 -6.77 13.80
C HIS A 361 6.42 -5.26 13.89
N SER A 362 6.64 -4.78 15.11
CA SER A 362 7.10 -3.42 15.37
C SER A 362 8.58 -3.32 14.95
N ASP A 363 8.88 -3.49 13.68
CA ASP A 363 10.23 -3.28 13.18
C ASP A 363 10.42 -1.77 12.95
N LYS A 364 10.89 -1.11 14.01
CA LYS A 364 11.30 0.31 13.99
C LYS A 364 12.49 0.57 13.03
N THR A 365 12.86 -0.39 12.20
CA THR A 365 14.04 -0.33 11.32
C THR A 365 13.75 0.23 9.94
N ARG A 366 12.49 0.56 9.57
CA ARG A 366 12.17 1.12 8.24
C ARG A 366 12.11 2.64 8.14
N ALA A 367 12.25 3.37 9.24
CA ALA A 367 12.24 4.83 9.21
C ALA A 367 13.05 5.43 10.37
N ARG A 368 14.37 5.33 10.32
CA ARG A 368 15.26 6.25 11.03
C ARG A 368 16.49 6.55 10.20
#